data_2df35a2e3278cbb18c2fe945733f5ce4
#
_entry.id   2df35a2e3278cbb18c2fe945733f5ce4
#
_cell.length_a   1.000
_cell.length_b   1.000
_cell.length_c   1.000
_cell.angle_alpha   90.00
_cell.angle_beta   90.00
_cell.angle_gamma   90.00
#
_symmetry.space_group_name_H-M   'P 1'
#
loop_
_entity.id
_entity.type
_entity.pdbx_description
1 polymer ?
#
loop_
_entity_poly.entity_id
_entity_poly.type
_entity_poly.pdbx_seq_one_letter_code
_entity_poly.pdbx_strand_id
1 'polypeptide(L)'
;MTKKEEEKPRTSSLIGLGRFSPLVSVYKWLPGLKPQHLAAAVLVVVGVVWSGFEIRSRMTHVYEYDARITGNLITISSRVPGWITEIPVREGQVISVGDVLTVIDKQESELLVRQLGSEVKATDASLNRLHARRDLVAKQSESQYQTAVSSLNGAKSVVQALKVHREVARTELQRTKTLFKKKVIPRIQLEQAMTRAQQVNVEYQKALASLQSLEARLDEAAANLNRVQVLDEEGQVLRQRIEQLGAKLERQKIDLTDRTIKSKIEGVVDKIFVDVGEYVTPAQRLAIIHDPNKIWVEANIKETEVRKLRIGQSVDIAVDAFPDLKIIGKVEAIGNSTTSEFALLPTPNPSGNFTKITQRLPVRIKVEQEKGLLRPGMMVEVNIDIRDR
;
A
#
# COMPACT_ATOMS: atom_id res chain seq x y z
N MET A 1 -13.30 82.45 -6.92
CA MET A 1 -13.81 83.23 -5.77
C MET A 1 -13.13 82.76 -4.53
N THR A 2 -12.39 83.73 -3.99
CA THR A 2 -12.01 84.03 -2.59
C THR A 2 -11.13 82.98 -1.86
N LYS A 3 -9.86 83.30 -1.74
CA LYS A 3 -9.10 84.20 -0.87
C LYS A 3 -8.75 83.54 0.47
N LYS A 4 -7.41 83.39 0.67
CA LYS A 4 -6.58 83.95 1.74
C LYS A 4 -6.93 83.48 3.17
N GLU A 5 -5.97 82.98 3.96
CA GLU A 5 -5.02 83.86 4.64
C GLU A 5 -3.86 83.07 5.29
N GLU A 6 -2.70 83.64 5.18
CA GLU A 6 -1.46 83.47 5.95
C GLU A 6 -1.68 83.71 7.42
N GLU A 7 -0.94 82.93 8.27
CA GLU A 7 -0.37 83.50 9.47
C GLU A 7 0.86 82.70 9.96
N LYS A 8 2.01 83.36 9.93
CA LYS A 8 3.23 83.16 10.68
C LYS A 8 3.24 84.26 11.79
N PRO A 9 4.09 84.27 12.81
CA PRO A 9 4.88 83.27 13.57
C PRO A 9 4.77 83.47 15.11
N ARG A 10 5.31 82.55 15.93
CA ARG A 10 5.88 82.98 17.22
C ARG A 10 7.00 82.00 17.65
N THR A 11 8.15 82.60 17.81
CA THR A 11 9.39 82.22 18.46
C THR A 11 9.22 81.96 19.99
N SER A 12 10.01 81.00 20.45
CA SER A 12 10.80 80.95 21.70
C SER A 12 10.76 79.52 22.26
N SER A 13 11.83 78.83 22.68
CA SER A 13 13.00 79.29 23.41
C SER A 13 14.07 78.19 23.42
N LEU A 14 15.27 78.65 23.37
CA LEU A 14 16.54 78.00 23.68
C LEU A 14 16.49 77.13 24.92
N ILE A 15 17.01 75.89 24.86
CA ILE A 15 17.78 75.26 25.96
C ILE A 15 18.78 74.27 25.35
N GLY A 16 20.08 74.56 25.57
CA GLY A 16 21.10 73.65 26.01
C GLY A 16 21.86 72.84 24.96
N LEU A 17 22.69 73.48 24.10
CA LEU A 17 23.82 72.82 23.47
C LEU A 17 24.86 72.52 24.54
N GLY A 18 24.86 71.27 25.03
CA GLY A 18 25.97 70.69 25.76
C GLY A 18 27.17 70.45 24.84
N ARG A 19 28.22 71.21 25.09
CA ARG A 19 29.52 71.03 24.45
C ARG A 19 30.07 69.64 24.61
N PHE A 20 30.07 68.85 23.49
CA PHE A 20 30.96 67.74 23.35
C PHE A 20 32.21 68.22 22.59
N SER A 21 33.26 68.55 23.34
CA SER A 21 34.63 68.61 22.86
C SER A 21 35.51 67.68 23.70
N PRO A 22 35.87 66.52 23.15
CA PRO A 22 37.12 65.91 23.55
C PRO A 22 38.03 65.53 22.38
N LEU A 23 37.94 66.12 21.17
CA LEU A 23 38.85 65.77 20.08
C LEU A 23 39.95 66.78 19.81
N VAL A 24 40.11 67.82 20.66
CA VAL A 24 41.15 68.86 20.48
C VAL A 24 42.39 68.63 21.35
N SER A 25 42.43 67.69 22.27
CA SER A 25 43.59 67.51 23.17
C SER A 25 44.68 66.55 22.67
N VAL A 26 44.45 65.80 21.55
CA VAL A 26 45.46 64.88 20.98
C VAL A 26 46.40 65.60 20.00
N TYR A 27 46.12 66.83 19.60
CA TYR A 27 46.89 67.59 18.63
C TYR A 27 48.18 68.19 19.14
N LYS A 28 48.49 68.10 20.46
CA LYS A 28 49.64 68.78 21.06
C LYS A 28 50.91 67.93 21.18
N TRP A 29 50.94 66.70 20.70
CA TRP A 29 52.06 65.78 20.87
C TRP A 29 52.85 65.40 19.58
N LEU A 30 52.51 65.97 18.42
CA LEU A 30 53.22 65.68 17.12
C LEU A 30 53.55 66.99 16.41
N PRO A 31 54.67 67.64 16.74
CA PRO A 31 55.11 68.81 15.99
C PRO A 31 55.68 68.38 14.65
N GLY A 32 55.06 68.76 13.54
CA GLY A 32 55.64 68.69 12.19
C GLY A 32 54.93 67.95 11.10
N LEU A 33 53.82 67.29 11.35
CA LEU A 33 53.05 66.58 10.35
C LEU A 33 52.01 67.49 9.68
N LYS A 34 52.13 67.70 8.33
CA LYS A 34 51.08 68.39 7.58
C LYS A 34 49.73 67.63 7.72
N PRO A 35 48.57 68.32 7.73
CA PRO A 35 47.28 67.66 7.91
C PRO A 35 46.96 66.56 6.89
N GLN A 36 47.62 66.61 5.75
CA GLN A 36 47.59 65.57 4.70
C GLN A 36 48.14 64.22 5.17
N HIS A 37 49.20 64.19 5.99
CA HIS A 37 49.80 62.96 6.52
C HIS A 37 48.98 62.36 7.64
N LEU A 38 48.23 63.15 8.41
CA LEU A 38 47.29 62.68 9.43
C LEU A 38 46.07 62.04 8.79
N ALA A 39 45.51 62.65 7.73
CA ALA A 39 44.41 62.04 6.98
C ALA A 39 44.85 60.72 6.30
N ALA A 40 46.04 60.66 5.75
CA ALA A 40 46.60 59.43 5.15
C ALA A 40 46.82 58.34 6.24
N ALA A 41 47.35 58.70 7.42
CA ALA A 41 47.53 57.75 8.54
C ALA A 41 46.15 57.21 9.04
N VAL A 42 45.13 58.02 9.15
CA VAL A 42 43.77 57.58 9.52
C VAL A 42 43.19 56.62 8.45
N LEU A 43 43.36 56.94 7.14
CA LEU A 43 42.95 56.05 6.09
C LEU A 43 43.66 54.70 6.10
N VAL A 44 44.98 54.69 6.37
CA VAL A 44 45.74 53.44 6.50
C VAL A 44 45.29 52.65 7.72
N VAL A 45 45.03 53.28 8.87
CA VAL A 45 44.51 52.58 10.05
C VAL A 45 43.13 52.01 9.81
N VAL A 46 42.24 52.76 9.18
CA VAL A 46 40.90 52.29 8.80
C VAL A 46 41.01 51.11 7.81
N GLY A 47 41.93 51.21 6.82
CA GLY A 47 42.18 50.14 5.87
C GLY A 47 42.72 48.87 6.53
N VAL A 48 43.67 49.02 7.48
CA VAL A 48 44.23 47.89 8.23
C VAL A 48 43.16 47.23 9.14
N VAL A 49 42.37 48.06 9.86
CA VAL A 49 41.28 47.56 10.69
C VAL A 49 40.22 46.84 9.84
N TRP A 50 39.85 47.45 8.71
CA TRP A 50 38.88 46.82 7.79
C TRP A 50 39.44 45.52 7.16
N SER A 51 40.69 45.54 6.72
CA SER A 51 41.37 44.35 6.21
C SER A 51 41.49 43.26 7.28
N GLY A 52 41.84 43.65 8.52
CA GLY A 52 41.88 42.72 9.66
C GLY A 52 40.51 42.07 9.95
N PHE A 53 39.44 42.86 9.87
CA PHE A 53 38.08 42.38 10.06
C PHE A 53 37.68 41.39 8.92
N GLU A 54 38.01 41.73 7.67
CA GLU A 54 37.71 40.89 6.51
C GLU A 54 38.52 39.57 6.55
N ILE A 55 39.80 39.63 6.90
CA ILE A 55 40.61 38.42 7.07
C ILE A 55 40.08 37.53 8.19
N ARG A 56 39.71 38.14 9.32
CA ARG A 56 39.09 37.40 10.44
C ARG A 56 37.78 36.75 10.01
N SER A 57 36.90 37.43 9.28
CA SER A 57 35.64 36.90 8.77
C SER A 57 35.90 35.68 7.87
N ARG A 58 36.82 35.76 6.93
CA ARG A 58 37.18 34.63 6.05
C ARG A 58 37.84 33.45 6.77
N MET A 59 38.42 33.68 7.94
CA MET A 59 39.01 32.61 8.75
C MET A 59 37.98 31.92 9.66
N THR A 60 36.85 32.58 9.93
CA THR A 60 35.82 32.13 10.89
C THR A 60 34.55 31.67 10.22
N HIS A 61 34.37 31.93 8.93
CA HIS A 61 33.19 31.57 8.19
C HIS A 61 33.49 30.97 6.84
N VAL A 62 32.66 30.04 6.40
CA VAL A 62 32.64 29.52 5.02
C VAL A 62 31.42 30.11 4.31
N TYR A 63 31.69 30.89 3.29
CA TYR A 63 30.68 31.58 2.50
C TYR A 63 30.52 30.91 1.13
N GLU A 64 29.25 30.57 0.76
CA GLU A 64 28.94 29.95 -0.51
C GLU A 64 27.66 30.54 -1.12
N TYR A 65 27.74 30.88 -2.40
CA TYR A 65 26.62 31.44 -3.18
C TYR A 65 25.85 30.34 -3.94
N ASP A 66 26.48 29.18 -4.16
CA ASP A 66 25.87 28.07 -4.88
C ASP A 66 25.07 27.22 -3.90
N ALA A 67 23.96 27.77 -3.44
CA ALA A 67 23.03 27.09 -2.56
C ALA A 67 21.57 27.35 -2.96
N ARG A 68 20.73 26.38 -2.70
CA ARG A 68 19.31 26.46 -3.06
C ARG A 68 18.44 25.78 -2.01
N ILE A 69 17.23 26.25 -1.89
CA ILE A 69 16.18 25.57 -1.13
C ILE A 69 15.74 24.34 -1.91
N THR A 70 15.73 23.19 -1.26
CA THR A 70 15.32 21.91 -1.82
C THR A 70 14.26 21.29 -0.91
N GLY A 71 13.44 20.42 -1.45
CA GLY A 71 12.41 19.67 -0.71
C GLY A 71 12.15 18.33 -1.35
N ASN A 72 11.41 17.46 -0.65
CA ASN A 72 10.99 16.19 -1.23
C ASN A 72 9.89 16.40 -2.26
N LEU A 73 10.25 16.43 -3.54
CA LEU A 73 9.32 16.47 -4.65
C LEU A 73 8.77 15.06 -4.91
N ILE A 74 7.48 14.84 -4.65
CA ILE A 74 6.83 13.56 -4.86
C ILE A 74 6.08 13.59 -6.18
N THR A 75 6.50 12.72 -7.09
CA THR A 75 5.82 12.54 -8.37
C THR A 75 4.63 11.60 -8.19
N ILE A 76 3.46 12.10 -8.55
CA ILE A 76 2.23 11.31 -8.63
C ILE A 76 2.09 10.78 -10.04
N SER A 77 1.95 9.47 -10.18
CA SER A 77 1.82 8.79 -11.47
C SER A 77 0.54 7.97 -11.52
N SER A 78 0.01 7.74 -12.73
CA SER A 78 -1.11 6.83 -12.94
C SER A 78 -0.67 5.38 -12.73
N ARG A 79 -1.57 4.55 -12.16
CA ARG A 79 -1.43 3.10 -12.06
C ARG A 79 -2.21 2.36 -13.15
N VAL A 80 -3.22 3.02 -13.69
CA VAL A 80 -4.16 2.45 -14.67
C VAL A 80 -4.22 3.30 -15.92
N PRO A 81 -4.49 2.72 -17.09
CA PRO A 81 -4.70 3.50 -18.32
C PRO A 81 -6.13 4.04 -18.36
N GLY A 82 -6.34 5.16 -19.07
CA GLY A 82 -7.67 5.69 -19.34
C GLY A 82 -7.68 7.19 -19.64
N TRP A 83 -8.87 7.73 -19.92
CA TRP A 83 -9.08 9.15 -20.18
C TRP A 83 -9.25 9.91 -18.87
N ILE A 84 -8.62 11.07 -18.75
CA ILE A 84 -8.83 11.98 -17.61
C ILE A 84 -10.18 12.67 -17.77
N THR A 85 -11.03 12.52 -16.75
CA THR A 85 -12.35 13.17 -16.70
C THR A 85 -12.34 14.46 -15.90
N GLU A 86 -11.56 14.51 -14.82
CA GLU A 86 -11.50 15.66 -13.92
C GLU A 86 -10.11 15.84 -13.32
N ILE A 87 -9.73 17.11 -13.13
CA ILE A 87 -8.56 17.53 -12.34
C ILE A 87 -9.04 18.64 -11.39
N PRO A 88 -9.53 18.29 -10.18
CA PRO A 88 -10.15 19.24 -9.27
C PRO A 88 -9.16 20.15 -8.55
N VAL A 89 -7.85 19.97 -8.74
CA VAL A 89 -6.79 20.76 -8.11
C VAL A 89 -6.11 21.67 -9.12
N ARG A 90 -5.44 22.72 -8.60
CA ARG A 90 -4.66 23.69 -9.40
C ARG A 90 -3.22 23.75 -8.92
N GLU A 91 -2.31 24.15 -9.78
CA GLU A 91 -0.93 24.47 -9.40
C GLU A 91 -0.89 25.57 -8.32
N GLY A 92 -0.06 25.38 -7.31
CA GLY A 92 0.02 26.25 -6.12
C GLY A 92 -1.04 26.00 -5.05
N GLN A 93 -1.98 25.07 -5.26
CA GLN A 93 -3.01 24.76 -4.26
C GLN A 93 -2.45 23.91 -3.12
N VAL A 94 -2.81 24.25 -1.89
CA VAL A 94 -2.56 23.43 -0.69
C VAL A 94 -3.56 22.28 -0.68
N ILE A 95 -3.07 21.08 -0.45
CA ILE A 95 -3.84 19.84 -0.43
C ILE A 95 -3.61 19.07 0.85
N SER A 96 -4.63 18.34 1.29
CA SER A 96 -4.60 17.44 2.45
C SER A 96 -4.51 15.98 2.02
N VAL A 97 -4.18 15.10 2.97
CA VAL A 97 -4.23 13.65 2.74
C VAL A 97 -5.64 13.22 2.36
N GLY A 98 -5.78 12.52 1.23
CA GLY A 98 -7.07 12.04 0.74
C GLY A 98 -7.73 12.94 -0.31
N ASP A 99 -7.25 14.16 -0.51
CA ASP A 99 -7.76 15.05 -1.56
C ASP A 99 -7.57 14.42 -2.94
N VAL A 100 -8.59 14.56 -3.79
CA VAL A 100 -8.58 14.03 -5.16
C VAL A 100 -7.75 14.94 -6.04
N LEU A 101 -6.73 14.38 -6.68
CA LEU A 101 -5.83 15.10 -7.59
C LEU A 101 -6.28 14.96 -9.05
N THR A 102 -6.68 13.76 -9.44
CA THR A 102 -7.07 13.45 -10.82
C THR A 102 -8.07 12.30 -10.81
N VAL A 103 -9.05 12.35 -11.68
CA VAL A 103 -10.04 11.30 -11.90
C VAL A 103 -9.88 10.77 -13.33
N ILE A 104 -9.68 9.48 -13.47
CA ILE A 104 -9.69 8.74 -14.72
C ILE A 104 -11.08 8.15 -14.92
N ASP A 105 -11.57 8.02 -16.15
CA ASP A 105 -12.88 7.46 -16.45
C ASP A 105 -13.11 6.12 -15.74
N LYS A 106 -14.21 6.04 -15.01
CA LYS A 106 -14.58 4.91 -14.15
C LYS A 106 -15.69 4.05 -14.71
N GLN A 107 -16.40 4.52 -15.75
CA GLN A 107 -17.65 3.92 -16.20
C GLN A 107 -17.50 2.43 -16.53
N GLU A 108 -16.51 2.08 -17.33
CA GLU A 108 -16.24 0.69 -17.71
C GLU A 108 -15.86 -0.16 -16.50
N SER A 109 -14.99 0.35 -15.61
CA SER A 109 -14.54 -0.35 -14.42
C SER A 109 -15.68 -0.59 -13.43
N GLU A 110 -16.58 0.39 -13.24
CA GLU A 110 -17.78 0.23 -12.41
C GLU A 110 -18.75 -0.82 -12.96
N LEU A 111 -18.96 -0.83 -14.28
CA LEU A 111 -19.79 -1.85 -14.93
C LEU A 111 -19.20 -3.25 -14.71
N LEU A 112 -17.89 -3.40 -14.87
CA LEU A 112 -17.20 -4.68 -14.72
C LEU A 112 -17.23 -5.16 -13.25
N VAL A 113 -17.10 -4.26 -12.27
CA VAL A 113 -17.29 -4.59 -10.84
C VAL A 113 -18.71 -5.09 -10.59
N ARG A 114 -19.73 -4.43 -11.14
CA ARG A 114 -21.12 -4.87 -11.02
C ARG A 114 -21.36 -6.21 -11.68
N GLN A 115 -20.81 -6.42 -12.87
CA GLN A 115 -20.92 -7.69 -13.61
C GLN A 115 -20.32 -8.84 -12.81
N LEU A 116 -19.06 -8.72 -12.36
CA LEU A 116 -18.37 -9.74 -11.57
C LEU A 116 -19.09 -10.00 -10.23
N GLY A 117 -19.56 -8.94 -9.58
CA GLY A 117 -20.36 -9.07 -8.36
C GLY A 117 -21.65 -9.86 -8.57
N SER A 118 -22.32 -9.67 -9.71
CA SER A 118 -23.52 -10.43 -10.09
C SER A 118 -23.20 -11.89 -10.40
N GLU A 119 -22.06 -12.16 -11.05
CA GLU A 119 -21.61 -13.53 -11.36
C GLU A 119 -21.25 -14.31 -10.09
N VAL A 120 -20.60 -13.67 -9.11
CA VAL A 120 -20.35 -14.26 -7.78
C VAL A 120 -21.67 -14.64 -7.12
N LYS A 121 -22.64 -13.72 -7.07
CA LYS A 121 -23.95 -13.97 -6.46
C LYS A 121 -24.72 -15.09 -7.17
N ALA A 122 -24.67 -15.15 -8.49
CA ALA A 122 -25.33 -16.20 -9.27
C ALA A 122 -24.73 -17.59 -9.01
N THR A 123 -23.40 -17.66 -8.91
CA THR A 123 -22.69 -18.89 -8.58
C THR A 123 -22.95 -19.33 -7.15
N ASP A 124 -23.00 -18.40 -6.19
CA ASP A 124 -23.36 -18.67 -4.80
C ASP A 124 -24.80 -19.20 -4.68
N ALA A 125 -25.75 -18.61 -5.40
CA ALA A 125 -27.12 -19.13 -5.46
C ALA A 125 -27.18 -20.54 -6.08
N SER A 126 -26.29 -20.86 -7.00
CA SER A 126 -26.16 -22.21 -7.59
C SER A 126 -25.61 -23.21 -6.58
N LEU A 127 -24.64 -22.82 -5.77
CA LEU A 127 -24.10 -23.63 -4.67
C LEU A 127 -25.18 -23.91 -3.63
N ASN A 128 -25.97 -22.90 -3.24
CA ASN A 128 -27.05 -23.06 -2.27
C ASN A 128 -28.15 -24.03 -2.80
N ARG A 129 -28.49 -23.97 -4.08
CA ARG A 129 -29.38 -24.93 -4.72
C ARG A 129 -28.80 -26.34 -4.71
N LEU A 130 -27.50 -26.48 -4.96
CA LEU A 130 -26.81 -27.76 -4.90
C LEU A 130 -26.82 -28.36 -3.49
N HIS A 131 -26.58 -27.55 -2.47
CA HIS A 131 -26.68 -27.99 -1.08
C HIS A 131 -28.09 -28.50 -0.72
N ALA A 132 -29.11 -27.76 -1.09
CA ALA A 132 -30.53 -28.20 -0.87
C ALA A 132 -30.81 -29.53 -1.61
N ARG A 133 -30.34 -29.70 -2.84
CA ARG A 133 -30.47 -30.96 -3.61
C ARG A 133 -29.68 -32.09 -2.97
N ARG A 134 -28.48 -31.84 -2.51
CA ARG A 134 -27.59 -32.81 -1.81
C ARG A 134 -28.30 -33.32 -0.54
N ASP A 135 -28.87 -32.43 0.25
CA ASP A 135 -29.57 -32.79 1.50
C ASP A 135 -30.83 -33.62 1.25
N LEU A 136 -31.57 -33.31 0.19
CA LEU A 136 -32.70 -34.10 -0.26
C LEU A 136 -32.25 -35.50 -0.66
N VAL A 137 -31.24 -35.62 -1.52
CA VAL A 137 -30.70 -36.92 -1.99
C VAL A 137 -30.15 -37.70 -0.79
N ALA A 138 -29.43 -37.08 0.12
CA ALA A 138 -28.91 -37.73 1.31
C ALA A 138 -30.02 -38.38 2.16
N LYS A 139 -31.06 -37.60 2.49
CA LYS A 139 -32.22 -38.10 3.26
C LYS A 139 -32.96 -39.23 2.53
N GLN A 140 -33.13 -39.11 1.23
CA GLN A 140 -33.80 -40.12 0.42
C GLN A 140 -33.00 -41.42 0.34
N SER A 141 -31.69 -41.32 0.04
CA SER A 141 -30.79 -42.50 -0.03
C SER A 141 -30.65 -43.21 1.31
N GLU A 142 -30.51 -42.44 2.40
CA GLU A 142 -30.45 -43.02 3.75
C GLU A 142 -31.75 -43.74 4.12
N SER A 143 -32.93 -43.15 3.83
CA SER A 143 -34.23 -43.81 4.06
C SER A 143 -34.36 -45.11 3.27
N GLN A 144 -33.93 -45.10 2.00
CA GLN A 144 -33.91 -46.30 1.15
C GLN A 144 -33.01 -47.40 1.71
N TYR A 145 -31.79 -47.02 2.15
CA TYR A 145 -30.85 -47.95 2.77
C TYR A 145 -31.42 -48.58 4.05
N GLN A 146 -31.98 -47.78 4.94
CA GLN A 146 -32.59 -48.27 6.20
C GLN A 146 -33.77 -49.20 5.94
N THR A 147 -34.59 -48.89 4.88
CA THR A 147 -35.67 -49.74 4.46
C THR A 147 -35.20 -51.09 3.93
N ALA A 148 -34.14 -51.08 3.11
CA ALA A 148 -33.52 -52.30 2.60
C ALA A 148 -32.89 -53.16 3.70
N VAL A 149 -32.20 -52.53 4.67
CA VAL A 149 -31.66 -53.21 5.87
C VAL A 149 -32.79 -53.91 6.67
N SER A 150 -33.89 -53.19 6.91
CA SER A 150 -35.04 -53.73 7.66
C SER A 150 -35.68 -54.90 6.93
N SER A 151 -35.88 -54.79 5.61
CA SER A 151 -36.41 -55.85 4.76
C SER A 151 -35.53 -57.10 4.73
N LEU A 152 -34.23 -56.91 4.65
CA LEU A 152 -33.25 -57.99 4.69
C LEU A 152 -33.26 -58.72 6.02
N ASN A 153 -33.34 -57.99 7.16
CA ASN A 153 -33.40 -58.58 8.50
C ASN A 153 -34.72 -59.40 8.67
N GLY A 154 -35.83 -58.88 8.14
CA GLY A 154 -37.09 -59.63 8.08
C GLY A 154 -36.96 -60.96 7.30
N ALA A 155 -36.36 -60.89 6.09
CA ALA A 155 -36.15 -62.07 5.29
C ALA A 155 -35.20 -63.11 5.93
N LYS A 156 -34.12 -62.64 6.59
CA LYS A 156 -33.17 -63.50 7.37
C LYS A 156 -33.95 -64.25 8.46
N SER A 157 -34.84 -63.58 9.16
CA SER A 157 -35.66 -64.22 10.19
C SER A 157 -36.61 -65.29 9.63
N VAL A 158 -37.22 -65.04 8.43
CA VAL A 158 -38.08 -66.02 7.76
C VAL A 158 -37.28 -67.24 7.31
N VAL A 159 -36.08 -67.03 6.72
CA VAL A 159 -35.19 -68.13 6.30
C VAL A 159 -34.78 -68.96 7.50
N GLN A 160 -34.44 -68.30 8.64
CA GLN A 160 -34.08 -69.04 9.87
C GLN A 160 -35.26 -69.89 10.43
N ALA A 161 -36.50 -69.36 10.44
CA ALA A 161 -37.69 -70.09 10.83
C ALA A 161 -37.95 -71.30 9.93
N LEU A 162 -37.90 -71.08 8.60
CA LEU A 162 -38.10 -72.14 7.65
C LEU A 162 -36.98 -73.21 7.69
N LYS A 163 -35.77 -72.82 8.01
CA LYS A 163 -34.64 -73.75 8.23
C LYS A 163 -34.97 -74.74 9.34
N VAL A 164 -35.49 -74.26 10.46
CA VAL A 164 -35.90 -75.11 11.60
C VAL A 164 -37.09 -76.03 11.17
N HIS A 165 -38.12 -75.44 10.52
CA HIS A 165 -39.25 -76.24 10.03
C HIS A 165 -38.81 -77.36 9.06
N ARG A 166 -37.85 -77.07 8.17
CA ARG A 166 -37.30 -78.05 7.25
C ARG A 166 -36.58 -79.20 7.98
N GLU A 167 -35.75 -78.86 8.99
CA GLU A 167 -35.04 -79.91 9.79
C GLU A 167 -36.06 -80.80 10.56
N VAL A 168 -37.10 -80.24 11.12
CA VAL A 168 -38.19 -80.97 11.78
C VAL A 168 -38.87 -81.92 10.79
N ALA A 169 -39.30 -81.40 9.63
CA ALA A 169 -39.94 -82.21 8.59
C ALA A 169 -39.05 -83.32 8.06
N ARG A 170 -37.73 -83.05 7.90
CA ARG A 170 -36.73 -84.03 7.45
C ARG A 170 -36.55 -85.15 8.48
N THR A 171 -36.44 -84.79 9.74
CA THR A 171 -36.31 -85.72 10.84
C THR A 171 -37.54 -86.66 10.94
N GLU A 172 -38.76 -86.07 10.83
CA GLU A 172 -40.01 -86.81 10.79
C GLU A 172 -40.10 -87.77 9.61
N LEU A 173 -39.70 -87.29 8.40
CA LEU A 173 -39.61 -88.15 7.23
C LEU A 173 -38.67 -89.35 7.46
N GLN A 174 -37.50 -89.06 8.06
CA GLN A 174 -36.51 -90.13 8.34
C GLN A 174 -37.04 -91.13 9.36
N ARG A 175 -37.74 -90.67 10.39
CA ARG A 175 -38.40 -91.55 11.41
C ARG A 175 -39.50 -92.38 10.70
N THR A 176 -40.38 -91.75 9.92
CA THR A 176 -41.44 -92.42 9.20
C THR A 176 -40.91 -93.46 8.21
N LYS A 177 -39.86 -93.18 7.45
CA LYS A 177 -39.15 -94.10 6.55
C LYS A 177 -38.67 -95.35 7.34
N THR A 178 -38.14 -95.17 8.55
CA THR A 178 -37.65 -96.29 9.40
C THR A 178 -38.80 -97.12 9.88
N LEU A 179 -39.90 -96.54 10.29
CA LEU A 179 -41.09 -97.28 10.78
C LEU A 179 -41.80 -98.03 9.64
N PHE A 180 -41.83 -97.44 8.44
CA PHE A 180 -42.35 -98.14 7.24
C PHE A 180 -41.48 -99.33 6.86
N LYS A 181 -40.18 -99.21 6.88
CA LYS A 181 -39.28 -100.34 6.66
C LYS A 181 -39.53 -101.50 7.68
N LYS A 182 -39.90 -101.15 8.91
CA LYS A 182 -40.27 -102.12 9.94
C LYS A 182 -41.72 -102.63 9.80
N LYS A 183 -42.49 -102.19 8.74
CA LYS A 183 -43.86 -102.53 8.49
C LYS A 183 -44.84 -102.12 9.60
N VAL A 184 -44.49 -101.06 10.40
CA VAL A 184 -45.32 -100.59 11.56
C VAL A 184 -46.40 -99.58 11.04
N ILE A 185 -46.19 -98.94 9.96
CA ILE A 185 -47.11 -97.91 9.45
C ILE A 185 -47.56 -98.21 8.02
N PRO A 186 -48.76 -97.75 7.58
CA PRO A 186 -49.24 -97.83 6.19
C PRO A 186 -48.49 -96.89 5.25
N ARG A 187 -48.47 -97.22 3.89
CA ARG A 187 -47.79 -96.48 2.84
C ARG A 187 -48.29 -95.01 2.74
N ILE A 188 -49.55 -94.79 2.97
CA ILE A 188 -50.12 -93.44 2.92
C ILE A 188 -49.45 -92.44 3.87
N GLN A 189 -49.03 -92.87 5.09
CA GLN A 189 -48.34 -92.03 6.05
C GLN A 189 -46.91 -91.66 5.59
N LEU A 190 -46.24 -92.59 4.90
CA LEU A 190 -44.92 -92.31 4.35
C LEU A 190 -45.10 -91.27 3.19
N GLU A 191 -46.07 -91.43 2.29
CA GLU A 191 -46.33 -90.52 1.19
C GLU A 191 -46.69 -89.11 1.73
N GLN A 192 -47.50 -89.03 2.76
CA GLN A 192 -47.81 -87.75 3.47
C GLN A 192 -46.56 -87.07 4.04
N ALA A 193 -45.67 -87.83 4.72
CA ALA A 193 -44.44 -87.29 5.28
C ALA A 193 -43.48 -86.84 4.19
N MET A 194 -43.40 -87.58 3.04
CA MET A 194 -42.61 -87.16 1.87
C MET A 194 -43.14 -85.84 1.27
N THR A 195 -44.44 -85.76 1.05
CA THR A 195 -45.07 -84.55 0.50
C THR A 195 -44.83 -83.37 1.44
N ARG A 196 -45.01 -83.54 2.74
CA ARG A 196 -44.76 -82.49 3.76
C ARG A 196 -43.30 -82.02 3.73
N ALA A 197 -42.33 -82.94 3.71
CA ALA A 197 -40.90 -82.58 3.64
C ALA A 197 -40.54 -81.85 2.36
N GLN A 198 -41.10 -82.29 1.25
CA GLN A 198 -40.91 -81.65 -0.07
C GLN A 198 -41.49 -80.23 -0.08
N GLN A 199 -42.71 -80.06 0.46
CA GLN A 199 -43.38 -78.74 0.53
C GLN A 199 -42.55 -77.73 1.33
N VAL A 200 -42.14 -78.09 2.54
CA VAL A 200 -41.32 -77.22 3.38
C VAL A 200 -39.96 -76.91 2.77
N ASN A 201 -39.37 -77.87 2.05
CA ASN A 201 -38.12 -77.64 1.33
C ASN A 201 -38.30 -76.63 0.19
N VAL A 202 -39.37 -76.67 -0.57
CA VAL A 202 -39.70 -75.69 -1.62
C VAL A 202 -39.90 -74.30 -1.01
N GLU A 203 -40.62 -74.22 0.14
CA GLU A 203 -40.80 -72.95 0.87
C GLU A 203 -39.48 -72.33 1.32
N TYR A 204 -38.58 -73.19 1.88
CA TYR A 204 -37.24 -72.77 2.27
C TYR A 204 -36.41 -72.22 1.07
N GLN A 205 -36.43 -72.95 -0.10
CA GLN A 205 -35.75 -72.50 -1.31
C GLN A 205 -36.27 -71.16 -1.84
N LYS A 206 -37.62 -70.96 -1.79
CA LYS A 206 -38.23 -69.66 -2.16
C LYS A 206 -37.76 -68.54 -1.23
N ALA A 207 -37.68 -68.83 0.09
CA ALA A 207 -37.22 -67.83 1.08
C ALA A 207 -35.72 -67.49 0.84
N LEU A 208 -34.88 -68.45 0.49
CA LEU A 208 -33.50 -68.20 0.14
C LEU A 208 -33.38 -67.32 -1.10
N ALA A 209 -34.15 -67.59 -2.17
CA ALA A 209 -34.17 -66.75 -3.35
C ALA A 209 -34.63 -65.33 -3.05
N SER A 210 -35.65 -65.19 -2.17
CA SER A 210 -36.12 -63.89 -1.73
C SER A 210 -35.00 -63.12 -0.91
N LEU A 211 -34.31 -63.84 -0.03
CA LEU A 211 -33.17 -63.28 0.72
C LEU A 211 -32.11 -62.73 -0.23
N GLN A 212 -31.68 -63.52 -1.22
CA GLN A 212 -30.68 -63.12 -2.22
C GLN A 212 -31.13 -61.85 -2.97
N SER A 213 -32.41 -61.77 -3.37
CA SER A 213 -32.94 -60.59 -4.06
C SER A 213 -32.93 -59.34 -3.16
N LEU A 214 -33.15 -59.48 -1.85
CA LEU A 214 -33.05 -58.37 -0.90
C LEU A 214 -31.65 -57.96 -0.53
N GLU A 215 -30.68 -58.92 -0.58
CA GLU A 215 -29.24 -58.60 -0.50
C GLU A 215 -28.83 -57.73 -1.70
N ALA A 216 -29.21 -58.07 -2.92
CA ALA A 216 -28.92 -57.25 -4.10
C ALA A 216 -29.57 -55.84 -4.03
N ARG A 217 -30.81 -55.75 -3.42
CA ARG A 217 -31.41 -54.42 -3.18
C ARG A 217 -30.71 -53.59 -2.13
N LEU A 218 -30.14 -54.24 -1.11
CA LEU A 218 -29.31 -53.56 -0.12
C LEU A 218 -28.03 -52.98 -0.75
N ASP A 219 -27.37 -53.81 -1.62
CA ASP A 219 -26.17 -53.37 -2.33
C ASP A 219 -26.46 -52.17 -3.27
N GLU A 220 -27.64 -52.19 -3.98
CA GLU A 220 -28.10 -51.06 -4.78
C GLU A 220 -28.35 -49.80 -3.92
N ALA A 221 -29.04 -49.96 -2.77
CA ALA A 221 -29.29 -48.85 -1.86
C ALA A 221 -28.00 -48.29 -1.25
N ALA A 222 -27.03 -49.15 -0.92
CA ALA A 222 -25.69 -48.74 -0.45
C ALA A 222 -24.92 -47.97 -1.53
N ALA A 223 -24.98 -48.44 -2.79
CA ALA A 223 -24.34 -47.71 -3.92
C ALA A 223 -24.96 -46.31 -4.14
N ASN A 224 -26.29 -46.15 -3.87
CA ASN A 224 -26.96 -44.87 -3.97
C ASN A 224 -26.44 -43.81 -2.93
N LEU A 225 -25.90 -44.24 -1.78
CA LEU A 225 -25.28 -43.33 -0.81
C LEU A 225 -24.07 -42.60 -1.43
N ASN A 226 -23.33 -43.22 -2.35
CA ASN A 226 -22.19 -42.58 -3.02
C ASN A 226 -22.59 -41.39 -3.91
N ARG A 227 -23.89 -41.28 -4.29
CA ARG A 227 -24.38 -40.12 -5.05
C ARG A 227 -24.24 -38.80 -4.26
N VAL A 228 -24.28 -38.86 -2.94
CA VAL A 228 -24.09 -37.70 -2.06
C VAL A 228 -22.65 -37.19 -2.19
N GLN A 229 -21.67 -38.08 -2.22
CA GLN A 229 -20.26 -37.71 -2.41
C GLN A 229 -20.04 -36.96 -3.74
N VAL A 230 -20.63 -37.43 -4.82
CA VAL A 230 -20.53 -36.76 -6.13
C VAL A 230 -21.06 -35.33 -6.05
N LEU A 231 -22.20 -35.11 -5.36
CA LEU A 231 -22.75 -33.77 -5.15
C LEU A 231 -21.87 -32.90 -4.23
N ASP A 232 -21.19 -33.50 -3.25
CA ASP A 232 -20.23 -32.80 -2.40
C ASP A 232 -19.01 -32.35 -3.21
N GLU A 233 -18.50 -33.17 -4.12
CA GLU A 233 -17.41 -32.84 -5.03
C GLU A 233 -17.82 -31.72 -6.01
N GLU A 234 -19.04 -31.79 -6.60
CA GLU A 234 -19.59 -30.72 -7.41
C GLU A 234 -19.68 -29.40 -6.62
N GLY A 235 -20.08 -29.47 -5.35
CA GLY A 235 -20.09 -28.32 -4.43
C GLY A 235 -18.69 -27.73 -4.20
N GLN A 236 -17.66 -28.56 -4.13
CA GLN A 236 -16.27 -28.07 -4.04
C GLN A 236 -15.85 -27.29 -5.30
N VAL A 237 -16.19 -27.79 -6.47
CA VAL A 237 -15.90 -27.10 -7.74
C VAL A 237 -16.58 -25.73 -7.79
N LEU A 238 -17.84 -25.63 -7.36
CA LEU A 238 -18.53 -24.34 -7.28
C LEU A 238 -17.89 -23.39 -6.27
N ARG A 239 -17.44 -23.87 -5.11
CA ARG A 239 -16.72 -23.05 -4.12
C ARG A 239 -15.43 -22.49 -4.72
N GLN A 240 -14.62 -23.31 -5.39
CA GLN A 240 -13.41 -22.86 -6.07
C GLN A 240 -13.73 -21.83 -7.17
N ARG A 241 -14.86 -21.99 -7.86
CA ARG A 241 -15.31 -20.99 -8.84
C ARG A 241 -15.67 -19.67 -8.21
N ILE A 242 -16.36 -19.68 -7.06
CA ILE A 242 -16.68 -18.47 -6.28
C ILE A 242 -15.40 -17.77 -5.83
N GLU A 243 -14.40 -18.50 -5.35
CA GLU A 243 -13.12 -17.96 -4.93
C GLU A 243 -12.39 -17.28 -6.11
N GLN A 244 -12.34 -17.94 -7.27
CA GLN A 244 -11.74 -17.35 -8.48
C GLN A 244 -12.44 -16.07 -8.92
N LEU A 245 -13.77 -16.07 -8.91
CA LEU A 245 -14.57 -14.89 -9.26
C LEU A 245 -14.41 -13.78 -8.22
N GLY A 246 -14.33 -14.14 -6.93
CA GLY A 246 -14.06 -13.23 -5.84
C GLY A 246 -12.70 -12.52 -6.01
N ALA A 247 -11.65 -13.27 -6.36
CA ALA A 247 -10.33 -12.70 -6.64
C ALA A 247 -10.35 -11.76 -7.86
N LYS A 248 -11.08 -12.10 -8.91
CA LYS A 248 -11.27 -11.22 -10.08
C LYS A 248 -12.02 -9.93 -9.71
N LEU A 249 -13.07 -10.06 -8.90
CA LEU A 249 -13.86 -8.93 -8.42
C LEU A 249 -13.00 -7.99 -7.57
N GLU A 250 -12.18 -8.52 -6.67
CA GLU A 250 -11.30 -7.72 -5.83
C GLU A 250 -10.23 -6.99 -6.64
N ARG A 251 -9.61 -7.66 -7.61
CA ARG A 251 -8.70 -7.02 -8.56
C ARG A 251 -9.37 -5.85 -9.29
N GLN A 252 -10.62 -6.03 -9.72
CA GLN A 252 -11.34 -4.98 -10.44
C GLN A 252 -11.74 -3.81 -9.54
N LYS A 253 -12.00 -4.05 -8.26
CA LYS A 253 -12.21 -2.99 -7.27
C LYS A 253 -10.95 -2.17 -7.01
N ILE A 254 -9.77 -2.82 -7.01
CA ILE A 254 -8.49 -2.12 -6.91
C ILE A 254 -8.31 -1.22 -8.13
N ASP A 255 -8.54 -1.73 -9.35
CA ASP A 255 -8.51 -0.94 -10.59
C ASP A 255 -9.44 0.29 -10.49
N LEU A 256 -10.68 0.08 -10.07
CA LEU A 256 -11.66 1.16 -9.88
C LEU A 256 -11.17 2.21 -8.85
N THR A 257 -10.55 1.77 -7.77
CA THR A 257 -10.01 2.65 -6.75
C THR A 257 -8.83 3.47 -7.29
N ASP A 258 -7.94 2.82 -8.05
CA ASP A 258 -6.77 3.46 -8.66
C ASP A 258 -7.12 4.48 -9.76
N ARG A 259 -8.38 4.48 -10.27
CA ARG A 259 -8.91 5.51 -11.18
C ARG A 259 -9.20 6.85 -10.49
N THR A 260 -9.22 6.88 -9.17
CA THR A 260 -9.29 8.13 -8.39
C THR A 260 -7.97 8.34 -7.68
N ILE A 261 -7.13 9.16 -8.27
CA ILE A 261 -5.80 9.47 -7.73
C ILE A 261 -5.95 10.48 -6.60
N LYS A 262 -5.53 10.08 -5.39
CA LYS A 262 -5.62 10.91 -4.18
C LYS A 262 -4.24 11.21 -3.63
N SER A 263 -4.11 12.37 -2.98
CA SER A 263 -2.88 12.71 -2.26
C SER A 263 -2.66 11.77 -1.08
N LYS A 264 -1.42 11.32 -0.90
CA LYS A 264 -0.99 10.54 0.27
C LYS A 264 -0.29 11.37 1.33
N ILE A 265 -0.05 12.63 1.04
CA ILE A 265 0.59 13.59 1.93
C ILE A 265 -0.18 14.90 1.98
N GLU A 266 0.04 15.66 3.03
CA GLU A 266 -0.27 17.10 3.05
C GLU A 266 0.83 17.83 2.30
N GLY A 267 0.46 18.84 1.51
CA GLY A 267 1.46 19.54 0.72
C GLY A 267 0.87 20.57 -0.23
N VAL A 268 1.69 20.96 -1.19
CA VAL A 268 1.33 21.91 -2.26
C VAL A 268 1.52 21.23 -3.60
N VAL A 269 0.60 21.46 -4.53
CA VAL A 269 0.72 21.00 -5.92
C VAL A 269 1.68 21.93 -6.66
N ASP A 270 2.85 21.41 -7.04
CA ASP A 270 3.86 22.19 -7.76
C ASP A 270 3.55 22.32 -9.24
N LYS A 271 3.26 21.18 -9.87
CA LYS A 271 2.99 21.12 -11.30
C LYS A 271 2.05 19.99 -11.66
N ILE A 272 1.19 20.23 -12.64
CA ILE A 272 0.31 19.28 -13.28
C ILE A 272 0.81 19.08 -14.71
N PHE A 273 0.94 17.80 -15.15
CA PHE A 273 1.53 17.44 -16.45
C PHE A 273 0.51 16.97 -17.48
N VAL A 274 -0.76 16.94 -17.11
CA VAL A 274 -1.84 16.36 -17.91
C VAL A 274 -3.06 17.27 -17.92
N ASP A 275 -3.89 17.12 -18.93
CA ASP A 275 -5.12 17.89 -19.10
C ASP A 275 -6.37 17.00 -19.10
N VAL A 276 -7.53 17.59 -18.82
CA VAL A 276 -8.83 16.92 -18.93
C VAL A 276 -9.08 16.53 -20.39
N GLY A 277 -9.45 15.28 -20.62
CA GLY A 277 -9.59 14.70 -21.96
C GLY A 277 -8.33 14.10 -22.54
N GLU A 278 -7.21 14.07 -21.81
CA GLU A 278 -5.99 13.37 -22.18
C GLU A 278 -6.06 11.89 -21.81
N TYR A 279 -5.47 11.03 -22.63
CA TYR A 279 -5.33 9.61 -22.34
C TYR A 279 -4.00 9.33 -21.66
N VAL A 280 -4.05 8.73 -20.48
CA VAL A 280 -2.87 8.40 -19.69
C VAL A 280 -2.58 6.91 -19.68
N THR A 281 -1.30 6.58 -19.53
CA THR A 281 -0.80 5.20 -19.42
C THR A 281 -0.24 4.93 -18.02
N PRO A 282 -0.12 3.66 -17.60
CA PRO A 282 0.55 3.33 -16.34
C PRO A 282 1.96 3.91 -16.27
N ALA A 283 2.35 4.40 -15.08
CA ALA A 283 3.60 5.10 -14.78
C ALA A 283 3.75 6.50 -15.42
N GLN A 284 2.78 7.00 -16.21
CA GLN A 284 2.77 8.37 -16.69
C GLN A 284 2.64 9.34 -15.50
N ARG A 285 3.48 10.37 -15.48
CA ARG A 285 3.45 11.44 -14.45
C ARG A 285 2.20 12.29 -14.63
N LEU A 286 1.47 12.51 -13.53
CA LEU A 286 0.26 13.32 -13.49
C LEU A 286 0.51 14.66 -12.82
N ALA A 287 1.15 14.66 -11.67
CA ALA A 287 1.48 15.84 -10.89
C ALA A 287 2.75 15.67 -10.07
N ILE A 288 3.34 16.78 -9.64
CA ILE A 288 4.37 16.82 -8.60
C ILE A 288 3.79 17.60 -7.43
N ILE A 289 4.01 17.08 -6.23
CA ILE A 289 3.62 17.67 -4.96
C ILE A 289 4.79 17.69 -4.00
N HIS A 290 4.86 18.67 -3.09
CA HIS A 290 5.84 18.68 -2.01
C HIS A 290 5.21 19.02 -0.67
N ASP A 291 5.85 18.59 0.41
CA ASP A 291 5.52 18.99 1.77
C ASP A 291 6.29 20.28 2.10
N PRO A 292 5.63 21.45 2.26
CA PRO A 292 6.31 22.70 2.50
C PRO A 292 7.05 22.75 3.84
N ASN A 293 6.73 21.85 4.78
CA ASN A 293 7.41 21.77 6.07
C ASN A 293 8.68 20.88 6.02
N LYS A 294 8.88 20.14 4.93
CA LYS A 294 10.05 19.26 4.74
C LYS A 294 10.98 19.82 3.68
N ILE A 295 11.55 20.99 3.99
CA ILE A 295 12.52 21.67 3.16
C ILE A 295 13.87 21.76 3.86
N TRP A 296 14.92 21.93 3.08
CA TRP A 296 16.29 22.16 3.54
C TRP A 296 17.03 23.02 2.51
N VAL A 297 18.17 23.59 2.91
CA VAL A 297 19.08 24.21 1.97
C VAL A 297 20.14 23.19 1.59
N GLU A 298 20.38 23.06 0.29
CA GLU A 298 21.48 22.30 -0.29
C GLU A 298 22.53 23.27 -0.80
N ALA A 299 23.70 23.32 -0.15
CA ALA A 299 24.82 24.16 -0.50
C ALA A 299 25.96 23.33 -1.10
N ASN A 300 26.47 23.74 -2.26
CA ASN A 300 27.57 23.06 -2.94
C ASN A 300 28.92 23.63 -2.50
N ILE A 301 29.45 23.13 -1.39
CA ILE A 301 30.66 23.63 -0.77
C ILE A 301 31.92 23.06 -1.45
N LYS A 302 32.94 23.90 -1.67
CA LYS A 302 34.22 23.48 -2.24
C LYS A 302 34.92 22.45 -1.36
N GLU A 303 35.52 21.41 -1.96
CA GLU A 303 36.23 20.33 -1.24
C GLU A 303 37.31 20.87 -0.30
N THR A 304 37.95 22.01 -0.66
CA THR A 304 38.98 22.67 0.14
C THR A 304 38.46 23.25 1.47
N GLU A 305 37.16 23.58 1.51
CA GLU A 305 36.53 24.17 2.68
C GLU A 305 35.76 23.13 3.55
N VAL A 306 35.33 22.01 2.94
CA VAL A 306 34.55 20.96 3.63
C VAL A 306 35.24 20.40 4.87
N ARG A 307 36.61 20.33 4.87
CA ARG A 307 37.36 19.88 6.03
C ARG A 307 37.16 20.70 7.31
N LYS A 308 36.65 21.94 7.16
CA LYS A 308 36.39 22.87 8.27
C LYS A 308 34.94 22.68 8.83
N LEU A 309 34.10 21.99 8.10
CA LEU A 309 32.69 21.81 8.45
C LEU A 309 32.49 20.67 9.44
N ARG A 310 31.50 20.85 10.31
CA ARG A 310 31.00 19.84 11.24
C ARG A 310 29.48 19.89 11.28
N ILE A 311 28.86 18.72 11.52
CA ILE A 311 27.43 18.63 11.73
C ILE A 311 27.07 19.42 12.99
N GLY A 312 25.99 20.19 12.94
CA GLY A 312 25.49 21.00 14.03
C GLY A 312 25.91 22.47 13.99
N GLN A 313 26.88 22.85 13.13
CA GLN A 313 27.30 24.24 12.98
C GLN A 313 26.16 25.15 12.55
N SER A 314 26.13 26.37 13.08
CA SER A 314 25.13 27.40 12.74
C SER A 314 25.44 27.98 11.35
N VAL A 315 24.38 28.25 10.61
CA VAL A 315 24.46 28.80 9.25
C VAL A 315 23.50 29.98 9.15
N ASP A 316 24.02 31.15 8.80
CA ASP A 316 23.20 32.28 8.38
C ASP A 316 22.84 32.11 6.90
N ILE A 317 21.56 32.22 6.60
CA ILE A 317 21.02 32.03 5.26
C ILE A 317 20.33 33.30 4.80
N ALA A 318 20.80 33.85 3.69
CA ALA A 318 20.15 34.96 3.00
C ALA A 318 19.41 34.43 1.76
N VAL A 319 18.12 34.76 1.67
CA VAL A 319 17.28 34.33 0.54
C VAL A 319 17.19 35.47 -0.46
N ASP A 320 17.59 35.27 -1.71
CA ASP A 320 17.60 36.31 -2.74
C ASP A 320 16.23 36.94 -2.97
N ALA A 321 15.17 36.15 -2.87
CA ALA A 321 13.79 36.64 -3.02
C ALA A 321 13.30 37.49 -1.85
N PHE A 322 13.95 37.39 -0.66
CA PHE A 322 13.53 38.07 0.57
C PHE A 322 14.77 38.60 1.34
N PRO A 323 15.39 39.70 0.87
CA PRO A 323 16.67 40.18 1.44
C PRO A 323 16.59 40.57 2.94
N ASP A 324 15.43 40.96 3.41
CA ASP A 324 15.20 41.37 4.80
C ASP A 324 14.99 40.17 5.75
N LEU A 325 14.82 38.96 5.19
CA LEU A 325 14.55 37.74 5.96
C LEU A 325 15.86 37.08 6.40
N LYS A 326 16.13 37.12 7.70
CA LYS A 326 17.27 36.41 8.29
C LYS A 326 16.84 35.04 8.77
N ILE A 327 17.39 34.02 8.14
CA ILE A 327 17.11 32.61 8.51
C ILE A 327 18.37 32.01 9.09
N ILE A 328 18.22 31.35 10.22
CA ILE A 328 19.30 30.58 10.84
C ILE A 328 19.04 29.10 10.63
N GLY A 329 19.98 28.42 9.99
CA GLY A 329 19.97 26.98 9.80
C GLY A 329 21.06 26.29 10.61
N LYS A 330 21.10 24.96 10.51
CA LYS A 330 22.16 24.12 11.07
C LYS A 330 22.61 23.10 10.05
N VAL A 331 23.91 22.84 9.97
CA VAL A 331 24.46 21.76 9.14
C VAL A 331 23.92 20.43 9.65
N GLU A 332 23.13 19.76 8.81
CA GLU A 332 22.49 18.46 9.11
C GLU A 332 23.33 17.30 8.61
N ALA A 333 23.85 17.42 7.38
CA ALA A 333 24.67 16.37 6.75
C ALA A 333 25.66 16.97 5.76
N ILE A 334 26.79 16.29 5.60
CA ILE A 334 27.81 16.60 4.61
C ILE A 334 27.86 15.42 3.64
N GLY A 335 27.73 15.68 2.34
CA GLY A 335 27.76 14.65 1.31
C GLY A 335 29.08 13.89 1.25
N ASN A 336 29.02 12.63 0.93
CA ASN A 336 30.19 11.74 0.81
C ASN A 336 30.72 11.64 -0.62
N SER A 337 30.05 12.26 -1.59
CA SER A 337 30.43 12.26 -3.00
C SER A 337 30.31 13.66 -3.57
N THR A 338 31.13 13.97 -4.57
CA THR A 338 31.10 15.26 -5.24
C THR A 338 29.92 15.36 -6.20
N THR A 339 29.44 16.57 -6.45
CA THR A 339 28.35 16.82 -7.38
C THR A 339 28.67 16.41 -8.82
N SER A 340 29.95 16.41 -9.20
CA SER A 340 30.39 15.99 -10.54
C SER A 340 30.23 14.50 -10.81
N GLU A 341 30.27 13.65 -9.79
CA GLU A 341 30.10 12.20 -9.93
C GLU A 341 28.68 11.84 -10.41
N PHE A 342 27.70 12.65 -10.06
CA PHE A 342 26.29 12.46 -10.44
C PHE A 342 25.85 13.33 -11.62
N ALA A 343 26.80 14.02 -12.29
CA ALA A 343 26.47 14.82 -13.46
C ALA A 343 26.05 13.92 -14.62
N LEU A 344 24.91 14.24 -15.26
CA LEU A 344 24.37 13.51 -16.43
C LEU A 344 25.35 13.49 -17.61
N LEU A 345 26.25 14.48 -17.71
CA LEU A 345 27.31 14.58 -18.69
C LEU A 345 28.63 14.84 -17.92
N PRO A 346 29.30 13.79 -17.42
CA PRO A 346 30.64 13.97 -16.92
C PRO A 346 31.49 14.47 -18.09
N THR A 347 32.14 15.63 -17.92
CA THR A 347 33.09 16.15 -18.93
C THR A 347 34.40 15.36 -18.79
N PRO A 348 34.59 14.24 -19.54
CA PRO A 348 35.89 13.63 -19.61
C PRO A 348 36.79 14.64 -20.34
N ASN A 349 37.96 14.95 -19.75
CA ASN A 349 38.95 15.78 -20.44
C ASN A 349 39.64 14.90 -21.51
N PRO A 350 39.27 15.01 -22.80
CA PRO A 350 39.81 14.12 -23.84
C PRO A 350 41.25 14.35 -24.18
N SER A 351 41.88 15.43 -23.66
CA SER A 351 43.24 15.81 -23.96
C SER A 351 44.31 15.19 -23.06
N GLY A 352 43.96 14.32 -22.12
CA GLY A 352 44.91 13.66 -21.22
C GLY A 352 45.60 14.56 -20.20
N ASN A 353 45.33 15.86 -20.22
CA ASN A 353 45.86 16.82 -19.26
C ASN A 353 44.84 17.01 -18.13
N PHE A 354 45.08 16.41 -16.97
CA PHE A 354 44.29 16.60 -15.77
C PHE A 354 44.50 18.01 -15.21
N THR A 355 43.68 18.97 -15.69
CA THR A 355 43.53 20.23 -14.97
C THR A 355 42.76 19.97 -13.68
N LYS A 356 43.42 20.16 -12.53
CA LYS A 356 42.76 19.98 -11.22
C LYS A 356 41.68 21.05 -11.07
N ILE A 357 40.42 20.62 -11.24
CA ILE A 357 39.25 21.45 -10.99
C ILE A 357 38.76 21.16 -9.57
N THR A 358 38.61 22.19 -8.75
CA THR A 358 38.11 22.08 -7.39
C THR A 358 36.67 21.50 -7.43
N GLN A 359 36.51 20.35 -6.81
CA GLN A 359 35.20 19.68 -6.72
C GLN A 359 34.35 20.32 -5.63
N ARG A 360 33.03 20.08 -5.72
CA ARG A 360 32.03 20.56 -4.74
C ARG A 360 31.34 19.39 -4.10
N LEU A 361 31.08 19.46 -2.79
CA LEU A 361 30.29 18.47 -2.06
C LEU A 361 28.97 19.12 -1.63
N PRO A 362 27.83 18.41 -1.77
CA PRO A 362 26.55 18.92 -1.29
C PRO A 362 26.52 18.87 0.24
N VAL A 363 26.19 19.96 0.86
CA VAL A 363 25.99 20.09 2.29
C VAL A 363 24.51 20.41 2.53
N ARG A 364 23.87 19.57 3.33
CA ARG A 364 22.47 19.74 3.71
C ARG A 364 22.40 20.56 5.00
N ILE A 365 21.63 21.63 4.94
CA ILE A 365 21.42 22.56 6.05
C ILE A 365 19.93 22.52 6.39
N LYS A 366 19.64 22.13 7.61
CA LYS A 366 18.28 22.13 8.14
C LYS A 366 17.83 23.55 8.36
N VAL A 367 16.65 23.87 7.83
CA VAL A 367 15.99 25.17 8.01
C VAL A 367 14.55 24.96 8.51
N GLU A 368 14.01 25.92 9.21
CA GLU A 368 12.61 25.95 9.57
C GLU A 368 11.84 26.81 8.58
N GLN A 369 10.63 26.38 8.27
CA GLN A 369 9.76 27.10 7.35
C GLN A 369 9.31 28.43 7.97
N GLU A 370 9.58 29.52 7.30
CA GLU A 370 9.15 30.86 7.72
C GLU A 370 7.86 31.24 6.96
N LYS A 371 6.71 31.13 7.66
CA LYS A 371 5.37 31.54 7.16
C LYS A 371 5.01 31.03 5.74
N GLY A 372 5.57 29.88 5.30
CA GLY A 372 5.33 29.36 3.95
C GLY A 372 6.01 30.13 2.83
N LEU A 373 6.99 30.97 3.14
CA LEU A 373 7.67 31.82 2.14
C LEU A 373 8.76 31.04 1.40
N LEU A 374 9.38 30.05 2.05
CA LEU A 374 10.48 29.29 1.50
C LEU A 374 9.93 28.21 0.55
N ARG A 375 10.37 28.24 -0.71
CA ARG A 375 9.91 27.32 -1.75
C ARG A 375 11.09 26.58 -2.38
N PRO A 376 10.95 25.28 -2.70
CA PRO A 376 11.96 24.55 -3.45
C PRO A 376 12.35 25.28 -4.75
N GLY A 377 13.65 25.33 -5.04
CA GLY A 377 14.19 26.01 -6.21
C GLY A 377 14.65 27.45 -5.99
N MET A 378 14.31 28.08 -4.84
CA MET A 378 14.82 29.42 -4.54
C MET A 378 16.33 29.38 -4.28
N MET A 379 17.07 30.35 -4.83
CA MET A 379 18.48 30.53 -4.59
C MET A 379 18.69 31.23 -3.24
N VAL A 380 19.76 30.82 -2.58
CA VAL A 380 20.15 31.36 -1.27
C VAL A 380 21.67 31.45 -1.18
N GLU A 381 22.12 32.37 -0.36
CA GLU A 381 23.53 32.45 0.07
C GLU A 381 23.66 31.91 1.48
N VAL A 382 24.71 31.15 1.74
CA VAL A 382 24.96 30.55 3.05
C VAL A 382 26.26 31.00 3.62
N ASN A 383 26.26 31.33 4.91
CA ASN A 383 27.43 31.69 5.68
C ASN A 383 27.53 30.79 6.92
N ILE A 384 28.42 29.80 6.84
CA ILE A 384 28.57 28.76 7.85
C ILE A 384 29.63 29.20 8.89
N ASP A 385 29.26 29.28 10.15
CA ASP A 385 30.16 29.60 11.25
C ASP A 385 31.02 28.37 11.61
N ILE A 386 32.32 28.47 11.39
CA ILE A 386 33.29 27.40 11.66
C ILE A 386 34.07 27.58 12.98
N ARG A 387 33.68 28.52 13.84
CA ARG A 387 34.32 28.74 15.13
C ARG A 387 33.97 27.67 16.16
N ASP A 388 32.77 27.13 16.11
CA ASP A 388 32.36 26.00 16.95
C ASP A 388 33.02 24.72 16.42
N ARG A 389 34.04 24.27 17.17
CA ARG A 389 34.81 23.05 16.87
C ARG A 389 34.25 21.86 17.66
#